data_52ff8ef48db110a5b0c2ad80509327b0
#
_entry.id   52ff8ef48db110a5b0c2ad80509327b0
#
_cell.length_a   1.000
_cell.length_b   1.000
_cell.length_c   1.000
_cell.angle_alpha   90.00
_cell.angle_beta   90.00
_cell.angle_gamma   90.00
#
_symmetry.space_group_name_H-M   'P 1'
#
loop_
_entity.id
_entity.type
_entity.pdbx_description
1 polymer ?
#
loop_
_entity_poly.entity_id
_entity_poly.type
_entity_poly.pdbx_seq_one_letter_code
_entity_poly.pdbx_strand_id
1 'polypeptide(L)'
;AAEAVRALAQNGVTTKVLTGDSARVTTYVCGKMGLPVDGVLTGAEVDAMDDAELAERAQRASVFAKLSPTQKARVVQGLRSLGHAVGYMGDGVNDAAAMRASDCGISVDSAVDVAREAADIILLEKDLMVLERGIMCGRRTYANMAKYVKMTVSSNFGNVISVLVAATFLPFLPMTAVQLLLLNLI
;
A
#
# COMPACT_ATOMS: atom_id res chain seq x y z
N ALA A 1 -0.77 -17.84 10.78
CA ALA A 1 -0.04 -16.56 10.80
C ALA A 1 1.38 -16.69 10.23
N ALA A 2 2.22 -17.62 10.75
CA ALA A 2 3.61 -17.79 10.30
C ALA A 2 3.73 -18.10 8.79
N GLU A 3 2.84 -18.88 8.24
CA GLU A 3 2.79 -19.20 6.81
C GLU A 3 2.47 -17.96 5.97
N ALA A 4 1.48 -17.19 6.38
CA ALA A 4 1.09 -15.97 5.69
C ALA A 4 2.22 -14.92 5.68
N VAL A 5 2.93 -14.76 6.80
CA VAL A 5 4.07 -13.86 6.89
C VAL A 5 5.20 -14.27 5.92
N ARG A 6 5.47 -15.58 5.81
CA ARG A 6 6.45 -16.09 4.85
C ARG A 6 6.00 -15.88 3.40
N ALA A 7 4.72 -16.12 3.10
CA ALA A 7 4.15 -15.88 1.77
C ALA A 7 4.22 -14.40 1.39
N LEU A 8 3.92 -13.49 2.31
CA LEU A 8 4.07 -12.05 2.12
C LEU A 8 5.53 -11.68 1.83
N ALA A 9 6.48 -12.21 2.61
CA ALA A 9 7.91 -11.96 2.40
C ALA A 9 8.40 -12.47 1.03
N GLN A 10 7.97 -13.66 0.60
CA GLN A 10 8.27 -14.20 -0.73
C GLN A 10 7.75 -13.32 -1.86
N ASN A 11 6.66 -12.61 -1.61
CA ASN A 11 6.07 -11.64 -2.52
C ASN A 11 6.64 -10.22 -2.37
N GLY A 12 7.75 -10.06 -1.63
CA GLY A 12 8.44 -8.78 -1.44
C GLY A 12 7.67 -7.80 -0.54
N VAL A 13 6.84 -8.30 0.37
CA VAL A 13 6.13 -7.50 1.37
C VAL A 13 6.84 -7.63 2.72
N THR A 14 7.39 -6.54 3.23
CA THR A 14 8.01 -6.50 4.56
C THR A 14 6.93 -6.29 5.61
N THR A 15 6.83 -7.20 6.57
CA THR A 15 5.86 -7.10 7.68
C THR A 15 6.52 -6.45 8.89
N LYS A 16 5.83 -5.46 9.48
CA LYS A 16 6.24 -4.78 10.71
C LYS A 16 5.13 -4.87 11.75
N VAL A 17 5.50 -4.92 13.02
CA VAL A 17 4.55 -5.02 14.13
C VAL A 17 4.56 -3.73 14.93
N LEU A 18 3.42 -3.03 14.98
CA LEU A 18 3.21 -1.80 15.75
C LEU A 18 2.18 -2.08 16.86
N THR A 19 2.60 -2.02 18.12
CA THR A 19 1.73 -2.37 19.25
C THR A 19 1.89 -1.43 20.44
N GLY A 20 0.82 -1.32 21.24
CA GLY A 20 0.88 -0.69 22.58
C GLY A 20 1.50 -1.59 23.65
N ASP A 21 1.70 -2.88 23.37
CA ASP A 21 2.27 -3.85 24.32
C ASP A 21 3.77 -3.64 24.56
N SER A 22 4.29 -4.31 25.59
CA SER A 22 5.72 -4.23 25.92
C SER A 22 6.58 -4.95 24.86
N ALA A 23 7.78 -4.42 24.62
CA ALA A 23 8.75 -4.99 23.69
C ALA A 23 9.03 -6.47 23.96
N ARG A 24 9.13 -6.88 25.22
CA ARG A 24 9.40 -8.26 25.63
C ARG A 24 8.30 -9.23 25.19
N VAL A 25 7.04 -8.85 25.38
CA VAL A 25 5.89 -9.68 24.97
C VAL A 25 5.84 -9.76 23.46
N THR A 26 5.98 -8.63 22.78
CA THR A 26 5.90 -8.56 21.32
C THR A 26 7.01 -9.37 20.65
N THR A 27 8.25 -9.24 21.12
CA THR A 27 9.38 -10.01 20.57
C THR A 27 9.16 -11.52 20.74
N TYR A 28 8.64 -11.95 21.89
CA TYR A 28 8.32 -13.34 22.13
C TYR A 28 7.25 -13.88 21.16
N VAL A 29 6.18 -13.11 20.94
CA VAL A 29 5.11 -13.45 20.00
C VAL A 29 5.64 -13.49 18.57
N CYS A 30 6.42 -12.49 18.16
CA CYS A 30 7.04 -12.43 16.83
C CYS A 30 7.92 -13.67 16.58
N GLY A 31 8.74 -14.07 17.56
CA GLY A 31 9.56 -15.28 17.47
C GLY A 31 8.73 -16.54 17.27
N LYS A 32 7.60 -16.69 17.98
CA LYS A 32 6.67 -17.81 17.77
C LYS A 32 5.99 -17.78 16.40
N MET A 33 5.77 -16.61 15.84
CA MET A 33 5.18 -16.43 14.51
C MET A 33 6.19 -16.55 13.38
N GLY A 34 7.48 -16.72 13.69
CA GLY A 34 8.54 -16.81 12.69
C GLY A 34 8.82 -15.48 11.98
N LEU A 35 8.44 -14.35 12.60
CA LEU A 35 8.81 -13.02 12.15
C LEU A 35 10.24 -12.73 12.60
N PRO A 36 11.17 -12.37 11.68
CA PRO A 36 12.48 -11.91 12.07
C PRO A 36 12.36 -10.60 12.87
N VAL A 37 13.06 -10.51 14.00
CA VAL A 37 13.09 -9.31 14.83
C VAL A 37 14.40 -8.57 14.57
N ASP A 38 14.42 -7.77 13.52
CA ASP A 38 15.58 -6.96 13.11
C ASP A 38 15.46 -5.53 13.68
N GLY A 39 15.55 -5.41 14.99
CA GLY A 39 15.43 -4.13 15.70
C GLY A 39 14.05 -3.91 16.31
N VAL A 40 14.08 -3.31 17.50
CA VAL A 40 12.89 -2.94 18.27
C VAL A 40 13.01 -1.47 18.58
N LEU A 41 11.95 -0.70 18.31
CA LEU A 41 11.81 0.70 18.71
C LEU A 41 10.67 0.84 19.71
N THR A 42 10.87 1.65 20.73
CA THR A 42 9.85 1.96 21.73
C THR A 42 9.21 3.32 21.48
N GLY A 43 8.01 3.56 22.02
CA GLY A 43 7.33 4.85 21.90
C GLY A 43 8.19 6.02 22.41
N ALA A 44 8.96 5.84 23.48
CA ALA A 44 9.86 6.86 23.99
C ALA A 44 11.01 7.20 22.99
N GLU A 45 11.54 6.20 22.30
CA GLU A 45 12.54 6.43 21.26
C GLU A 45 11.93 7.12 20.02
N VAL A 46 10.70 6.75 19.65
CA VAL A 46 9.96 7.40 18.56
C VAL A 46 9.72 8.90 18.85
N ASP A 47 9.41 9.26 20.10
CA ASP A 47 9.23 10.67 20.48
C ASP A 47 10.54 11.46 20.52
N ALA A 48 11.66 10.79 20.80
CA ALA A 48 12.97 11.44 20.88
C ALA A 48 13.60 11.74 19.51
N MET A 49 13.10 11.12 18.42
CA MET A 49 13.62 11.27 17.05
C MET A 49 12.88 12.35 16.29
N ASP A 50 13.57 13.03 15.39
CA ASP A 50 12.92 13.80 14.34
C ASP A 50 12.30 12.88 13.26
N ASP A 51 11.56 13.46 12.32
CA ASP A 51 10.83 12.65 11.32
C ASP A 51 11.76 11.97 10.31
N ALA A 52 12.93 12.56 10.01
CA ALA A 52 13.90 11.99 9.09
C ALA A 52 14.62 10.79 9.73
N GLU A 53 15.10 10.94 10.97
CA GLU A 53 15.71 9.85 11.73
C GLU A 53 14.71 8.71 11.97
N LEU A 54 13.46 9.05 12.33
CA LEU A 54 12.41 8.06 12.51
C LEU A 54 12.16 7.26 11.23
N ALA A 55 12.09 7.92 10.07
CA ALA A 55 11.87 7.24 8.80
C ALA A 55 12.98 6.22 8.50
N GLU A 56 14.26 6.61 8.64
CA GLU A 56 15.40 5.70 8.44
C GLU A 56 15.39 4.52 9.42
N ARG A 57 15.16 4.78 10.70
CA ARG A 57 15.14 3.72 11.71
C ARG A 57 13.92 2.82 11.56
N ALA A 58 12.77 3.39 11.18
CA ALA A 58 11.55 2.63 10.91
C ALA A 58 11.72 1.68 9.72
N GLN A 59 12.51 2.03 8.73
CA GLN A 59 12.81 1.14 7.61
C GLN A 59 13.51 -0.16 8.08
N ARG A 60 14.44 -0.05 9.04
CA ARG A 60 15.25 -1.17 9.53
C ARG A 60 14.56 -1.97 10.63
N ALA A 61 13.80 -1.30 11.51
CA ALA A 61 13.14 -1.95 12.64
C ALA A 61 11.95 -2.80 12.18
N SER A 62 11.76 -3.98 12.79
CA SER A 62 10.64 -4.87 12.55
C SER A 62 9.52 -4.72 13.58
N VAL A 63 9.86 -4.28 14.80
CA VAL A 63 8.95 -4.23 15.95
C VAL A 63 8.94 -2.85 16.56
N PHE A 64 7.74 -2.33 16.81
CA PHE A 64 7.50 -1.06 17.49
C PHE A 64 6.59 -1.31 18.67
N ALA A 65 7.11 -1.11 19.89
CA ALA A 65 6.44 -1.46 21.13
C ALA A 65 6.08 -0.23 21.98
N LYS A 66 5.07 -0.36 22.81
CA LYS A 66 4.57 0.72 23.68
C LYS A 66 4.21 2.00 22.91
N LEU A 67 3.65 1.86 21.70
CA LEU A 67 3.24 2.98 20.89
C LEU A 67 1.87 3.51 21.29
N SER A 68 1.73 4.83 21.34
CA SER A 68 0.44 5.52 21.31
C SER A 68 -0.16 5.51 19.90
N PRO A 69 -1.46 5.80 19.75
CA PRO A 69 -2.11 5.89 18.41
C PRO A 69 -1.44 6.92 17.49
N THR A 70 -1.00 8.05 18.03
CA THR A 70 -0.32 9.11 17.28
C THR A 70 1.07 8.68 16.82
N GLN A 71 1.81 7.97 17.67
CA GLN A 71 3.12 7.42 17.31
C GLN A 71 3.01 6.36 16.21
N LYS A 72 1.97 5.51 16.23
CA LYS A 72 1.71 4.54 15.16
C LYS A 72 1.52 5.26 13.82
N ALA A 73 0.70 6.31 13.78
CA ALA A 73 0.49 7.11 12.58
C ALA A 73 1.79 7.79 12.10
N ARG A 74 2.61 8.29 13.03
CA ARG A 74 3.90 8.92 12.72
C ARG A 74 4.90 7.93 12.10
N VAL A 75 4.97 6.70 12.60
CA VAL A 75 5.79 5.62 12.00
C VAL A 75 5.33 5.30 10.59
N VAL A 76 4.02 5.19 10.37
CA VAL A 76 3.44 4.95 9.03
C VAL A 76 3.79 6.09 8.07
N GLN A 77 3.65 7.34 8.49
CA GLN A 77 4.01 8.51 7.68
C GLN A 77 5.51 8.54 7.36
N GLY A 78 6.38 8.19 8.32
CA GLY A 78 7.82 8.07 8.09
C GLY A 78 8.16 7.04 7.02
N LEU A 79 7.53 5.87 7.03
CA LEU A 79 7.73 4.87 5.98
C LEU A 79 7.23 5.34 4.60
N ARG A 80 6.09 6.04 4.55
CA ARG A 80 5.56 6.62 3.30
C ARG A 80 6.45 7.71 2.73
N SER A 81 7.05 8.55 3.57
CA SER A 81 7.97 9.62 3.13
C SER A 81 9.21 9.08 2.40
N LEU A 82 9.60 7.84 2.67
CA LEU A 82 10.66 7.14 1.94
C LEU A 82 10.21 6.54 0.59
N GLY A 83 8.95 6.75 0.20
CA GLY A 83 8.39 6.23 -1.05
C GLY A 83 7.87 4.79 -0.97
N HIS A 84 7.76 4.23 0.23
CA HIS A 84 7.15 2.90 0.40
C HIS A 84 5.63 2.99 0.32
N ALA A 85 5.00 2.03 -0.35
CA ALA A 85 3.57 1.78 -0.24
C ALA A 85 3.28 1.03 1.07
N VAL A 86 2.52 1.65 1.96
CA VAL A 86 2.27 1.15 3.32
C VAL A 86 0.81 0.73 3.47
N GLY A 87 0.56 -0.55 3.70
CA GLY A 87 -0.71 -1.05 4.20
C GLY A 87 -0.67 -1.14 5.73
N TYR A 88 -1.72 -0.71 6.41
CA TYR A 88 -1.85 -0.85 7.86
C TYR A 88 -3.07 -1.69 8.21
N MET A 89 -2.87 -2.74 9.00
CA MET A 89 -3.94 -3.61 9.46
C MET A 89 -4.18 -3.42 10.97
N GLY A 90 -5.43 -3.16 11.34
CA GLY A 90 -5.84 -2.97 12.72
C GLY A 90 -7.32 -3.29 12.95
N ASP A 91 -7.68 -3.57 14.20
CA ASP A 91 -9.04 -3.93 14.61
C ASP A 91 -9.59 -3.05 15.75
N GLY A 92 -8.77 -2.18 16.31
CA GLY A 92 -9.10 -1.33 17.45
C GLY A 92 -9.23 0.15 17.12
N VAL A 93 -9.87 0.90 18.04
CA VAL A 93 -9.98 2.37 17.96
C VAL A 93 -8.61 3.04 17.85
N ASN A 94 -7.61 2.47 18.52
CA ASN A 94 -6.24 2.98 18.55
C ASN A 94 -5.49 2.86 17.22
N ASP A 95 -6.04 2.14 16.27
CA ASP A 95 -5.44 1.88 14.96
C ASP A 95 -5.98 2.80 13.87
N ALA A 96 -7.14 3.43 14.09
CA ALA A 96 -7.81 4.27 13.11
C ALA A 96 -6.93 5.41 12.56
N ALA A 97 -6.12 6.04 13.42
CA ALA A 97 -5.22 7.11 13.00
C ALA A 97 -4.10 6.60 12.07
N ALA A 98 -3.52 5.44 12.37
CA ALA A 98 -2.49 4.80 11.56
C ALA A 98 -3.05 4.25 10.23
N MET A 99 -4.28 3.72 10.25
CA MET A 99 -4.99 3.27 9.05
C MET A 99 -5.21 4.44 8.08
N ARG A 100 -5.72 5.58 8.57
CA ARG A 100 -5.90 6.79 7.74
C ARG A 100 -4.58 7.40 7.25
N ALA A 101 -3.49 7.19 7.97
CA ALA A 101 -2.16 7.65 7.58
C ALA A 101 -1.50 6.74 6.54
N SER A 102 -1.97 5.50 6.37
CA SER A 102 -1.44 4.52 5.41
C SER A 102 -1.97 4.76 3.99
N ASP A 103 -1.40 4.07 3.00
CA ASP A 103 -1.90 4.06 1.62
C ASP A 103 -3.08 3.11 1.45
N CYS A 104 -3.21 2.14 2.36
CA CYS A 104 -4.34 1.21 2.40
C CYS A 104 -4.59 0.77 3.85
N GLY A 105 -5.67 1.25 4.44
CA GLY A 105 -6.17 0.80 5.73
C GLY A 105 -6.92 -0.52 5.58
N ILE A 106 -6.59 -1.50 6.43
CA ILE A 106 -7.18 -2.84 6.37
C ILE A 106 -7.75 -3.17 7.74
N SER A 107 -8.99 -3.66 7.78
CA SER A 107 -9.63 -4.14 9.00
C SER A 107 -10.26 -5.51 8.80
N VAL A 108 -10.79 -6.07 9.86
CA VAL A 108 -11.54 -7.34 9.83
C VAL A 108 -13.01 -7.08 10.16
N ASP A 109 -13.89 -7.94 9.69
CA ASP A 109 -15.34 -7.80 9.90
C ASP A 109 -15.74 -7.72 11.39
N SER A 110 -15.01 -8.40 12.25
CA SER A 110 -15.21 -8.39 13.71
C SER A 110 -14.54 -7.23 14.45
N ALA A 111 -13.93 -6.29 13.74
CA ALA A 111 -13.33 -5.09 14.33
C ALA A 111 -14.40 -4.13 14.88
N VAL A 112 -13.96 -3.19 15.73
CA VAL A 112 -14.84 -2.11 16.20
C VAL A 112 -15.23 -1.19 15.05
N ASP A 113 -16.41 -0.58 15.12
CA ASP A 113 -16.96 0.26 14.04
C ASP A 113 -15.99 1.37 13.60
N VAL A 114 -15.33 2.03 14.54
CA VAL A 114 -14.35 3.10 14.25
C VAL A 114 -13.17 2.59 13.39
N ALA A 115 -12.71 1.35 13.62
CA ALA A 115 -11.65 0.75 12.81
C ALA A 115 -12.18 0.37 11.43
N ARG A 116 -13.40 -0.16 11.35
CA ARG A 116 -14.06 -0.50 10.07
C ARG A 116 -14.30 0.73 9.20
N GLU A 117 -14.73 1.85 9.79
CA GLU A 117 -14.92 3.13 9.10
C GLU A 117 -13.60 3.77 8.63
N ALA A 118 -12.50 3.48 9.30
CA ALA A 118 -11.18 3.98 8.93
C ALA A 118 -10.48 3.12 7.88
N ALA A 119 -11.02 1.94 7.56
CA ALA A 119 -10.42 0.97 6.64
C ALA A 119 -10.91 1.16 5.21
N ASP A 120 -10.00 1.01 4.24
CA ASP A 120 -10.33 0.94 2.81
C ASP A 120 -10.78 -0.47 2.42
N ILE A 121 -10.30 -1.49 3.14
CA ILE A 121 -10.58 -2.90 2.89
C ILE A 121 -10.99 -3.57 4.20
N ILE A 122 -12.08 -4.34 4.17
CA ILE A 122 -12.52 -5.17 5.28
C ILE A 122 -12.37 -6.64 4.89
N LEU A 123 -11.56 -7.38 5.64
CA LEU A 123 -11.43 -8.82 5.48
C LEU A 123 -12.59 -9.51 6.18
N LEU A 124 -13.37 -10.29 5.43
CA LEU A 124 -14.51 -11.05 5.97
C LEU A 124 -14.06 -12.28 6.76
N GLU A 125 -12.86 -12.77 6.49
CA GLU A 125 -12.25 -13.90 7.19
C GLU A 125 -11.02 -13.44 7.97
N LYS A 126 -10.84 -13.92 9.19
CA LYS A 126 -9.66 -13.64 10.03
C LYS A 126 -8.46 -14.52 9.61
N ASP A 127 -8.15 -14.54 8.33
CA ASP A 127 -7.01 -15.25 7.78
C ASP A 127 -6.08 -14.32 7.01
N LEU A 128 -4.84 -14.22 7.46
CA LEU A 128 -3.80 -13.43 6.79
C LEU A 128 -3.44 -13.97 5.38
N MET A 129 -3.79 -15.22 5.05
CA MET A 129 -3.64 -15.74 3.69
C MET A 129 -4.62 -15.07 2.71
N VAL A 130 -5.77 -14.59 3.20
CA VAL A 130 -6.69 -13.79 2.39
C VAL A 130 -6.05 -12.45 2.00
N LEU A 131 -5.31 -11.84 2.92
CA LEU A 131 -4.54 -10.62 2.65
C LEU A 131 -3.47 -10.84 1.57
N GLU A 132 -2.70 -11.93 1.67
CA GLU A 132 -1.69 -12.27 0.66
C GLU A 132 -2.31 -12.43 -0.74
N ARG A 133 -3.39 -13.22 -0.83
CA ARG A 133 -4.14 -13.39 -2.08
C ARG A 133 -4.69 -12.06 -2.62
N GLY A 134 -5.19 -11.19 -1.74
CA GLY A 134 -5.65 -9.85 -2.07
C GLY A 134 -4.55 -8.97 -2.69
N ILE A 135 -3.36 -8.98 -2.10
CA ILE A 135 -2.18 -8.25 -2.62
C ILE A 135 -1.81 -8.76 -4.02
N MET A 136 -1.77 -10.07 -4.22
CA MET A 136 -1.45 -10.67 -5.53
C MET A 136 -2.50 -10.33 -6.57
N CYS A 137 -3.77 -10.36 -6.21
CA CYS A 137 -4.88 -9.95 -7.08
C CYS A 137 -4.76 -8.46 -7.46
N GLY A 138 -4.52 -7.59 -6.49
CA GLY A 138 -4.33 -6.15 -6.70
C GLY A 138 -3.15 -5.84 -7.64
N ARG A 139 -2.01 -6.49 -7.45
CA ARG A 139 -0.84 -6.36 -8.35
C ARG A 139 -1.15 -6.78 -9.78
N ARG A 140 -1.89 -7.89 -9.94
CA ARG A 140 -2.34 -8.37 -11.26
C ARG A 140 -3.29 -7.39 -11.94
N THR A 141 -4.24 -6.85 -11.18
CA THR A 141 -5.19 -5.85 -11.65
C THR A 141 -4.47 -4.57 -12.08
N TYR A 142 -3.54 -4.07 -11.26
CA TYR A 142 -2.73 -2.91 -11.58
C TYR A 142 -1.90 -3.12 -12.86
N ALA A 143 -1.26 -4.28 -13.00
CA ALA A 143 -0.49 -4.60 -14.20
C ALA A 143 -1.37 -4.61 -15.46
N ASN A 144 -2.61 -5.11 -15.36
CA ASN A 144 -3.56 -5.10 -16.48
C ASN A 144 -4.04 -3.67 -16.80
N MET A 145 -4.35 -2.86 -15.80
CA MET A 145 -4.69 -1.44 -15.98
C MET A 145 -3.55 -0.67 -16.64
N ALA A 146 -2.32 -0.85 -16.17
CA ALA A 146 -1.15 -0.19 -16.74
C ALA A 146 -0.94 -0.57 -18.22
N LYS A 147 -1.16 -1.84 -18.59
CA LYS A 147 -1.13 -2.28 -20.00
C LYS A 147 -2.21 -1.59 -20.81
N TYR A 148 -3.44 -1.56 -20.31
CA TYR A 148 -4.56 -0.92 -20.99
C TYR A 148 -4.29 0.58 -21.23
N VAL A 149 -3.86 1.31 -20.20
CA VAL A 149 -3.54 2.73 -20.30
C VAL A 149 -2.44 2.96 -21.35
N LYS A 150 -1.34 2.18 -21.29
CA LYS A 150 -0.25 2.28 -22.28
C LYS A 150 -0.73 2.03 -23.71
N MET A 151 -1.56 1.02 -23.90
CA MET A 151 -2.10 0.66 -25.22
C MET A 151 -3.00 1.78 -25.78
N THR A 152 -3.92 2.29 -24.95
CA THR A 152 -4.84 3.36 -25.33
C THR A 152 -4.10 4.68 -25.66
N VAL A 153 -3.15 5.08 -24.80
CA VAL A 153 -2.33 6.27 -25.03
C VAL A 153 -1.50 6.12 -26.32
N SER A 154 -0.86 4.96 -26.52
CA SER A 154 -0.08 4.70 -27.73
C SER A 154 -0.93 4.78 -29.00
N SER A 155 -2.14 4.20 -28.98
CA SER A 155 -3.09 4.26 -30.10
C SER A 155 -3.50 5.71 -30.40
N ASN A 156 -3.85 6.48 -29.37
CA ASN A 156 -4.24 7.89 -29.54
C ASN A 156 -3.09 8.74 -30.10
N PHE A 157 -1.88 8.57 -29.58
CA PHE A 157 -0.70 9.24 -30.15
C PHE A 157 -0.45 8.85 -31.61
N GLY A 158 -0.56 7.57 -31.93
CA GLY A 158 -0.43 7.07 -33.32
C GLY A 158 -1.42 7.74 -34.26
N ASN A 159 -2.70 7.83 -33.84
CA ASN A 159 -3.74 8.49 -34.64
C ASN A 159 -3.46 9.98 -34.85
N VAL A 160 -3.10 10.71 -33.79
CA VAL A 160 -2.78 12.15 -33.89
C VAL A 160 -1.57 12.40 -34.78
N ILE A 161 -0.48 11.65 -34.61
CA ILE A 161 0.73 11.78 -35.42
C ILE A 161 0.42 11.45 -36.89
N SER A 162 -0.35 10.39 -37.14
CA SER A 162 -0.73 10.01 -38.50
C SER A 162 -1.53 11.09 -39.23
N VAL A 163 -2.46 11.73 -38.52
CA VAL A 163 -3.25 12.87 -39.06
C VAL A 163 -2.36 14.08 -39.34
N LEU A 164 -1.44 14.40 -38.42
CA LEU A 164 -0.49 15.52 -38.59
C LEU A 164 0.42 15.30 -39.80
N VAL A 165 0.99 14.10 -39.95
CA VAL A 165 1.84 13.77 -41.08
C VAL A 165 1.03 13.82 -42.38
N ALA A 166 -0.15 13.18 -42.41
CA ALA A 166 -1.00 13.16 -43.61
C ALA A 166 -1.45 14.59 -44.01
N ALA A 167 -1.80 15.46 -43.05
CA ALA A 167 -2.19 16.85 -43.31
C ALA A 167 -1.04 17.69 -43.92
N THR A 168 0.22 17.28 -43.74
CA THR A 168 1.37 17.96 -44.32
C THR A 168 1.54 17.64 -45.82
N PHE A 169 1.13 16.43 -46.26
CA PHE A 169 1.31 15.95 -47.61
C PHE A 169 0.03 15.93 -48.47
N LEU A 170 -1.14 15.98 -47.81
CA LEU A 170 -2.43 15.90 -48.51
C LEU A 170 -3.12 17.26 -48.54
N PRO A 171 -3.76 17.66 -49.67
CA PRO A 171 -4.49 18.92 -49.80
C PRO A 171 -5.87 18.90 -49.08
N PHE A 172 -6.18 17.86 -48.32
CA PHE A 172 -7.44 17.71 -47.61
C PHE A 172 -7.20 17.13 -46.22
N LEU A 173 -8.12 17.35 -45.27
CA LEU A 173 -8.07 16.77 -43.92
C LEU A 173 -8.36 15.26 -44.00
N PRO A 174 -7.42 14.38 -43.67
CA PRO A 174 -7.58 12.94 -43.78
C PRO A 174 -8.61 12.34 -42.80
N MET A 175 -8.83 13.00 -41.69
CA MET A 175 -9.83 12.58 -40.68
C MET A 175 -10.44 13.80 -39.97
N THR A 176 -11.77 13.74 -39.77
CA THR A 176 -12.48 14.74 -38.95
C THR A 176 -12.39 14.40 -37.47
N ALA A 177 -12.62 15.41 -36.61
CA ALA A 177 -12.61 15.21 -35.16
C ALA A 177 -13.62 14.13 -34.69
N VAL A 178 -14.77 14.05 -35.37
CA VAL A 178 -15.79 13.03 -35.07
C VAL A 178 -15.30 11.62 -35.39
N GLN A 179 -14.56 11.43 -36.48
CA GLN A 179 -13.98 10.14 -36.86
C GLN A 179 -12.89 9.71 -35.86
N LEU A 180 -12.05 10.64 -35.39
CA LEU A 180 -11.07 10.38 -34.34
C LEU A 180 -11.72 9.96 -33.02
N LEU A 181 -12.82 10.61 -32.63
CA LEU A 181 -13.59 10.23 -31.44
C LEU A 181 -14.21 8.85 -31.59
N LEU A 182 -14.76 8.51 -32.75
CA LEU A 182 -15.33 7.20 -33.03
C LEU A 182 -14.27 6.08 -32.96
N LEU A 183 -13.07 6.33 -33.50
CA LEU A 183 -11.93 5.39 -33.44
C LEU A 183 -11.46 5.13 -31.99
N ASN A 184 -11.61 6.10 -31.11
CA ASN A 184 -11.25 5.94 -29.70
C ASN A 184 -12.35 5.26 -28.87
N LEU A 185 -13.58 5.18 -29.39
CA LEU A 185 -14.72 4.57 -28.71
C LEU A 185 -14.84 3.06 -28.99
N ILE A 186 -14.32 2.60 -30.12
CA ILE A 186 -14.29 1.20 -30.56
C ILE A 186 -13.03 0.51 -30.05
#